data_66b3b6d2a0480c658faa5b62bca275ce
#
_entry.id   66b3b6d2a0480c658faa5b62bca275ce
#
_cell.length_a   1.000
_cell.length_b   1.000
_cell.length_c   1.000
_cell.angle_alpha   90.00
_cell.angle_beta   90.00
_cell.angle_gamma   90.00
#
_symmetry.space_group_name_H-M   'P 1'
#
loop_
_entity.id
_entity.type
_entity.pdbx_description
1 polymer ?
#
loop_
_entity_poly.entity_id
_entity_poly.type
_entity_poly.pdbx_seq_one_letter_code
_entity_poly.pdbx_strand_id
1 'polypeptide(L)'
;VQMIKSGLLPTTLASIDQLEDEEYRDKAIGAVIAVVEYGRELQITPWVALHGMHVVQGKVVMGIHMYMGLAQKNNIIVDVVEDYKKVFNDKKQLIDIVTTVVITRRYSAFDNLIKEHKFSKKWSEIKKAGLDGRDNYLKRPMLMLRTRCITEALRLYAADIFMGTYETTEMIDVTNQTYDVDDDGNMIQKN
;
A
#
# COMPACT_ATOMS: atom_id res chain seq x y z
N VAL A 1 18.89 -19.91 2.75
CA VAL A 1 19.98 -19.59 3.69
C VAL A 1 21.13 -18.86 3.00
N GLN A 2 21.66 -19.32 1.84
CA GLN A 2 22.78 -18.63 1.16
C GLN A 2 22.45 -17.20 0.73
N MET A 3 21.26 -16.93 0.18
CA MET A 3 20.84 -15.57 -0.22
C MET A 3 20.74 -14.61 0.98
N ILE A 4 20.32 -15.11 2.14
CA ILE A 4 20.26 -14.29 3.36
C ILE A 4 21.69 -13.91 3.80
N LYS A 5 22.60 -14.89 3.81
CA LYS A 5 24.02 -14.67 4.21
C LYS A 5 24.80 -13.78 3.23
N SER A 6 24.36 -13.64 2.00
CA SER A 6 25.05 -12.82 0.99
C SER A 6 24.80 -11.31 1.10
N GLY A 7 23.87 -10.87 1.98
CA GLY A 7 23.50 -9.46 2.10
C GLY A 7 22.72 -8.91 0.91
N LEU A 8 22.24 -9.77 0.01
CA LEU A 8 21.50 -9.38 -1.18
C LEU A 8 20.01 -9.15 -0.91
N LEU A 9 19.50 -9.51 0.28
CA LEU A 9 18.14 -9.27 0.67
C LEU A 9 17.99 -7.95 1.41
N PRO A 10 16.87 -7.24 1.21
CA PRO A 10 16.56 -6.07 2.03
C PRO A 10 16.52 -6.42 3.52
N THR A 11 17.05 -5.56 4.37
CA THR A 11 17.06 -5.74 5.84
C THR A 11 15.65 -5.85 6.44
N THR A 12 14.62 -5.36 5.72
CA THR A 12 13.21 -5.52 6.07
C THR A 12 12.71 -6.96 5.98
N LEU A 13 13.39 -7.83 5.21
CA LEU A 13 13.08 -9.26 5.12
C LEU A 13 14.04 -10.09 5.98
N ALA A 14 15.33 -9.73 6.01
CA ALA A 14 16.32 -10.44 6.80
C ALA A 14 17.52 -9.54 7.10
N SER A 15 17.93 -9.46 8.37
CA SER A 15 19.16 -8.81 8.82
C SER A 15 20.23 -9.84 9.06
N ILE A 16 21.43 -9.61 8.51
CA ILE A 16 22.57 -10.53 8.66
C ILE A 16 23.00 -10.65 10.13
N ASP A 17 22.97 -9.54 10.86
CA ASP A 17 23.43 -9.46 12.25
C ASP A 17 22.59 -10.30 13.23
N GLN A 18 21.41 -10.74 12.83
CA GLN A 18 20.47 -11.50 13.66
C GLN A 18 20.35 -12.97 13.24
N LEU A 19 21.10 -13.43 12.23
CA LEU A 19 20.98 -14.79 11.70
C LEU A 19 21.50 -15.89 12.65
N GLU A 20 22.21 -15.54 13.70
CA GLU A 20 22.65 -16.47 14.74
C GLU A 20 21.49 -16.90 15.64
N ASP A 21 20.46 -16.03 15.79
CA ASP A 21 19.21 -16.36 16.46
C ASP A 21 18.38 -17.31 15.58
N GLU A 22 18.11 -18.50 16.09
CA GLU A 22 17.40 -19.55 15.36
C GLU A 22 15.94 -19.16 15.07
N GLU A 23 15.25 -18.56 16.04
CA GLU A 23 13.86 -18.14 15.90
C GLU A 23 13.75 -17.00 14.85
N TYR A 24 14.68 -16.05 14.89
CA TYR A 24 14.73 -14.98 13.89
C TYR A 24 15.01 -15.52 12.50
N ARG A 25 15.98 -16.44 12.38
CA ARG A 25 16.34 -17.07 11.10
C ARG A 25 15.16 -17.78 10.47
N ASP A 26 14.38 -18.54 11.25
CA ASP A 26 13.21 -19.26 10.75
C ASP A 26 12.10 -18.31 10.32
N LYS A 27 11.86 -17.23 11.06
CA LYS A 27 10.94 -16.15 10.64
C LYS A 27 11.39 -15.49 9.35
N ALA A 28 12.69 -15.19 9.19
CA ALA A 28 13.24 -14.60 7.98
C ALA A 28 13.11 -15.53 6.77
N ILE A 29 13.37 -16.82 6.94
CA ILE A 29 13.15 -17.83 5.89
C ILE A 29 11.67 -17.89 5.50
N GLY A 30 10.77 -17.93 6.48
CA GLY A 30 9.32 -17.91 6.24
C GLY A 30 8.87 -16.66 5.46
N ALA A 31 9.38 -15.48 5.82
CA ALA A 31 9.08 -14.23 5.14
C ALA A 31 9.57 -14.24 3.68
N VAL A 32 10.79 -14.74 3.43
CA VAL A 32 11.34 -14.88 2.07
C VAL A 32 10.48 -15.83 1.23
N ILE A 33 10.11 -16.98 1.76
CA ILE A 33 9.24 -17.94 1.06
C ILE A 33 7.89 -17.30 0.75
N ALA A 34 7.25 -16.68 1.72
CA ALA A 34 5.95 -16.03 1.54
C ALA A 34 5.99 -14.95 0.44
N VAL A 35 7.03 -14.10 0.43
CA VAL A 35 7.20 -13.05 -0.60
C VAL A 35 7.42 -13.66 -1.98
N VAL A 36 8.22 -14.71 -2.10
CA VAL A 36 8.50 -15.38 -3.38
C VAL A 36 7.24 -16.06 -3.93
N GLU A 37 6.51 -16.80 -3.10
CA GLU A 37 5.28 -17.48 -3.52
C GLU A 37 4.21 -16.44 -3.90
N TYR A 38 4.03 -15.40 -3.10
CA TYR A 38 3.09 -14.33 -3.43
C TYR A 38 3.46 -13.59 -4.71
N GLY A 39 4.76 -13.33 -4.90
CA GLY A 39 5.27 -12.77 -6.17
C GLY A 39 4.98 -13.67 -7.37
N ARG A 40 5.05 -15.00 -7.20
CA ARG A 40 4.72 -15.97 -8.24
C ARG A 40 3.25 -15.89 -8.64
N GLU A 41 2.32 -15.80 -7.68
CA GLU A 41 0.90 -15.60 -7.94
C GLU A 41 0.62 -14.32 -8.74
N LEU A 42 1.36 -13.25 -8.45
CA LEU A 42 1.28 -11.99 -9.19
C LEU A 42 2.10 -11.98 -10.49
N GLN A 43 2.69 -13.11 -10.86
CA GLN A 43 3.59 -13.25 -12.03
C GLN A 43 4.77 -12.26 -11.99
N ILE A 44 5.32 -12.02 -10.80
CA ILE A 44 6.49 -11.19 -10.55
C ILE A 44 7.69 -12.11 -10.32
N THR A 45 8.84 -11.76 -10.88
CA THR A 45 10.05 -12.57 -10.67
C THR A 45 10.49 -12.54 -9.22
N PRO A 46 11.07 -13.64 -8.69
CA PRO A 46 11.52 -13.71 -7.29
C PRO A 46 12.41 -12.54 -6.88
N TRP A 47 13.30 -12.11 -7.75
CA TRP A 47 14.20 -10.97 -7.49
C TRP A 47 13.42 -9.67 -7.26
N VAL A 48 12.48 -9.35 -8.13
CA VAL A 48 11.65 -8.15 -8.01
C VAL A 48 10.74 -8.22 -6.78
N ALA A 49 10.16 -9.39 -6.49
CA ALA A 49 9.32 -9.59 -5.32
C ALA A 49 10.11 -9.34 -4.03
N LEU A 50 11.31 -9.93 -3.90
CA LEU A 50 12.16 -9.78 -2.71
C LEU A 50 12.60 -8.34 -2.44
N HIS A 51 12.71 -7.50 -3.48
CA HIS A 51 13.13 -6.10 -3.35
C HIS A 51 11.97 -5.10 -3.25
N GLY A 52 10.77 -5.50 -3.68
CA GLY A 52 9.61 -4.61 -3.73
C GLY A 52 8.48 -4.95 -2.75
N MET A 53 8.55 -6.13 -2.12
CA MET A 53 7.57 -6.58 -1.14
C MET A 53 8.21 -6.73 0.24
N HIS A 54 7.40 -6.55 1.27
CA HIS A 54 7.79 -6.66 2.67
C HIS A 54 6.77 -7.49 3.43
N VAL A 55 7.15 -8.00 4.60
CA VAL A 55 6.21 -8.65 5.52
C VAL A 55 5.97 -7.72 6.71
N VAL A 56 4.73 -7.30 6.89
CA VAL A 56 4.30 -6.47 8.02
C VAL A 56 3.19 -7.22 8.75
N GLN A 57 3.43 -7.55 10.02
CA GLN A 57 2.49 -8.34 10.86
C GLN A 57 1.97 -9.61 10.17
N GLY A 58 2.86 -10.38 9.56
CA GLY A 58 2.54 -11.63 8.89
C GLY A 58 1.81 -11.50 7.55
N LYS A 59 1.62 -10.28 7.05
CA LYS A 59 1.04 -10.03 5.72
C LYS A 59 2.08 -9.51 4.74
N VAL A 60 2.05 -10.04 3.52
CA VAL A 60 2.87 -9.51 2.43
C VAL A 60 2.27 -8.20 1.95
N VAL A 61 3.07 -7.16 1.91
CA VAL A 61 2.70 -5.81 1.47
C VAL A 61 3.66 -5.34 0.39
N MET A 62 3.23 -4.38 -0.44
CA MET A 62 4.09 -3.80 -1.47
C MET A 62 4.00 -2.27 -1.47
N GLY A 63 5.11 -1.60 -1.81
CA GLY A 63 5.14 -0.15 -1.92
C GLY A 63 4.38 0.37 -3.14
N ILE A 64 4.02 1.67 -3.12
CA ILE A 64 3.23 2.31 -4.19
C ILE A 64 3.85 2.15 -5.58
N HIS A 65 5.18 2.18 -5.70
CA HIS A 65 5.85 2.01 -7.00
C HIS A 65 5.61 0.62 -7.60
N MET A 66 5.56 -0.40 -6.76
CA MET A 66 5.26 -1.75 -7.19
C MET A 66 3.79 -1.92 -7.57
N TYR A 67 2.87 -1.28 -6.82
CA TYR A 67 1.46 -1.17 -7.21
C TYR A 67 1.31 -0.57 -8.61
N MET A 68 1.96 0.56 -8.86
CA MET A 68 1.94 1.23 -10.18
C MET A 68 2.52 0.37 -11.29
N GLY A 69 3.68 -0.29 -11.03
CA GLY A 69 4.31 -1.20 -11.98
C GLY A 69 3.43 -2.40 -12.32
N LEU A 70 2.78 -2.99 -11.31
CA LEU A 70 1.85 -4.11 -11.50
C LEU A 70 0.60 -3.67 -12.27
N ALA A 71 0.06 -2.49 -12.01
CA ALA A 71 -1.04 -1.91 -12.77
C ALA A 71 -0.67 -1.77 -14.25
N GLN A 72 0.47 -1.15 -14.56
CA GLN A 72 0.95 -0.98 -15.94
C GLN A 72 1.16 -2.32 -16.64
N LYS A 73 1.77 -3.30 -15.98
CA LYS A 73 1.95 -4.66 -16.51
C LYS A 73 0.63 -5.30 -16.94
N ASN A 74 -0.46 -4.96 -16.26
CA ASN A 74 -1.80 -5.46 -16.54
C ASN A 74 -2.66 -4.51 -17.39
N ASN A 75 -2.03 -3.64 -18.19
CA ASN A 75 -2.69 -2.69 -19.09
C ASN A 75 -3.66 -1.73 -18.37
N ILE A 76 -3.28 -1.33 -17.15
CA ILE A 76 -3.98 -0.29 -16.40
C ILE A 76 -3.12 0.96 -16.39
N ILE A 77 -3.70 2.07 -16.83
CA ILE A 77 -3.10 3.39 -16.76
C ILE A 77 -3.69 4.10 -15.54
N VAL A 78 -2.81 4.71 -14.76
CA VAL A 78 -3.18 5.50 -13.57
C VAL A 78 -2.72 6.93 -13.82
N ASP A 79 -3.65 7.82 -14.06
CA ASP A 79 -3.38 9.24 -14.29
C ASP A 79 -3.82 10.06 -13.09
N VAL A 80 -2.92 10.88 -12.55
CA VAL A 80 -3.25 11.87 -11.52
C VAL A 80 -3.69 13.14 -12.22
N VAL A 81 -4.99 13.30 -12.41
CA VAL A 81 -5.56 14.42 -13.20
C VAL A 81 -5.71 15.70 -12.38
N GLU A 82 -5.86 15.59 -11.07
CA GLU A 82 -5.85 16.72 -10.14
C GLU A 82 -4.99 16.32 -8.95
N ASP A 83 -3.90 17.06 -8.73
CA ASP A 83 -2.99 16.78 -7.63
C ASP A 83 -2.98 17.97 -6.67
N TYR A 84 -3.42 17.73 -5.43
CA TYR A 84 -3.49 18.74 -4.37
C TYR A 84 -4.32 19.96 -4.71
N LYS A 85 -5.40 19.77 -5.42
CA LYS A 85 -6.33 20.85 -5.75
C LYS A 85 -6.92 21.42 -4.46
N LYS A 86 -6.69 22.70 -4.25
CA LYS A 86 -7.29 23.46 -3.15
C LYS A 86 -8.75 23.74 -3.44
N VAL A 87 -9.60 23.44 -2.48
CA VAL A 87 -11.05 23.71 -2.54
C VAL A 87 -11.36 24.86 -1.58
N PHE A 88 -12.03 25.87 -2.09
CA PHE A 88 -12.39 27.08 -1.34
C PHE A 88 -13.91 27.18 -1.22
N ASN A 89 -14.39 27.77 -0.12
CA ASN A 89 -15.80 28.16 0.03
C ASN A 89 -16.09 29.50 -0.69
N ASP A 90 -17.35 29.93 -0.65
CA ASP A 90 -17.79 31.20 -1.26
C ASP A 90 -17.10 32.42 -0.65
N LYS A 91 -16.60 32.29 0.59
CA LYS A 91 -15.82 33.33 1.28
C LYS A 91 -14.33 33.28 0.98
N LYS A 92 -13.90 32.50 -0.04
CA LYS A 92 -12.49 32.29 -0.44
C LYS A 92 -11.61 31.69 0.68
N GLN A 93 -12.18 31.01 1.64
CA GLN A 93 -11.45 30.28 2.67
C GLN A 93 -11.16 28.85 2.20
N LEU A 94 -9.93 28.37 2.40
CA LEU A 94 -9.56 27.00 2.10
C LEU A 94 -10.34 26.03 3.01
N ILE A 95 -11.13 25.16 2.41
CA ILE A 95 -11.95 24.19 3.14
C ILE A 95 -11.41 22.76 3.00
N ASP A 96 -10.75 22.45 1.89
CA ASP A 96 -10.19 21.09 1.68
C ASP A 96 -9.06 21.08 0.64
N ILE A 97 -8.38 19.94 0.56
CA ILE A 97 -7.41 19.61 -0.49
C ILE A 97 -7.83 18.26 -1.07
N VAL A 98 -7.85 18.17 -2.38
CA VAL A 98 -8.33 16.97 -3.10
C VAL A 98 -7.27 16.50 -4.08
N THR A 99 -7.06 15.18 -4.13
CA THR A 99 -6.35 14.52 -5.22
C THR A 99 -7.34 13.65 -5.98
N THR A 100 -7.28 13.70 -7.31
CA THR A 100 -8.15 12.94 -8.20
C THR A 100 -7.30 12.12 -9.17
N VAL A 101 -7.60 10.84 -9.27
CA VAL A 101 -6.99 9.91 -10.23
C VAL A 101 -8.02 9.35 -11.19
N VAL A 102 -7.58 9.04 -12.40
CA VAL A 102 -8.34 8.29 -13.39
C VAL A 102 -7.65 6.96 -13.61
N ILE A 103 -8.40 5.89 -13.45
CA ILE A 103 -7.97 4.52 -13.74
C ILE A 103 -8.56 4.13 -15.09
N THR A 104 -7.71 3.99 -16.10
CA THR A 104 -8.11 3.50 -17.42
C THR A 104 -7.70 2.05 -17.55
N ARG A 105 -8.65 1.16 -17.76
CA ARG A 105 -8.42 -0.26 -17.90
C ARG A 105 -8.91 -0.78 -19.24
N ARG A 106 -8.05 -1.55 -19.93
CA ARG A 106 -8.41 -2.27 -21.15
C ARG A 106 -8.69 -3.74 -20.83
N TYR A 107 -9.86 -4.20 -21.21
CA TYR A 107 -10.30 -5.58 -21.08
C TYR A 107 -10.15 -6.30 -22.41
N SER A 108 -9.02 -7.01 -22.61
CA SER A 108 -8.73 -7.72 -23.86
C SER A 108 -9.72 -8.85 -24.17
N ALA A 109 -10.30 -9.47 -23.14
CA ALA A 109 -11.30 -10.55 -23.28
C ALA A 109 -12.65 -10.06 -23.78
N PHE A 110 -12.91 -8.75 -23.85
CA PHE A 110 -14.18 -8.16 -24.24
C PHE A 110 -13.98 -7.15 -25.38
N ASP A 111 -13.50 -7.60 -26.52
CA ASP A 111 -13.26 -6.77 -27.72
C ASP A 111 -12.47 -5.48 -27.45
N ASN A 112 -11.48 -5.56 -26.59
CA ASN A 112 -10.68 -4.41 -26.15
C ASN A 112 -11.50 -3.28 -25.50
N LEU A 113 -12.56 -3.62 -24.80
CA LEU A 113 -13.35 -2.65 -24.04
C LEU A 113 -12.44 -1.81 -23.13
N ILE A 114 -12.53 -0.50 -23.26
CA ILE A 114 -11.83 0.45 -22.39
C ILE A 114 -12.82 1.03 -21.41
N LYS A 115 -12.50 0.99 -20.12
CA LYS A 115 -13.26 1.67 -19.07
C LYS A 115 -12.37 2.64 -18.32
N GLU A 116 -12.93 3.81 -18.05
CA GLU A 116 -12.32 4.84 -17.23
C GLU A 116 -13.12 5.01 -15.94
N HIS A 117 -12.39 5.07 -14.83
CA HIS A 117 -12.96 5.27 -13.50
C HIS A 117 -12.25 6.43 -12.82
N LYS A 118 -13.01 7.45 -12.47
CA LYS A 118 -12.52 8.61 -11.74
C LYS A 118 -12.71 8.39 -10.24
N PHE A 119 -11.65 8.60 -9.47
CA PHE A 119 -11.66 8.49 -8.02
C PHE A 119 -11.00 9.70 -7.39
N SER A 120 -11.57 10.22 -6.32
CA SER A 120 -11.04 11.40 -5.62
C SER A 120 -10.93 11.11 -4.12
N LYS A 121 -9.84 11.58 -3.51
CA LYS A 121 -9.60 11.51 -2.06
C LYS A 121 -9.40 12.91 -1.52
N LYS A 122 -10.07 13.20 -0.39
CA LYS A 122 -10.02 14.51 0.28
C LYS A 122 -9.14 14.45 1.53
N TRP A 123 -8.46 15.54 1.83
CA TRP A 123 -7.71 15.64 3.08
C TRP A 123 -8.60 15.55 4.33
N SER A 124 -9.83 16.07 4.25
CA SER A 124 -10.83 15.94 5.30
C SER A 124 -11.18 14.48 5.64
N GLU A 125 -11.09 13.55 4.68
CA GLU A 125 -11.29 12.12 4.92
C GLU A 125 -10.12 11.50 5.68
N ILE A 126 -8.88 11.93 5.38
CA ILE A 126 -7.68 11.55 6.13
C ILE A 126 -7.80 11.98 7.59
N LYS A 127 -8.26 13.24 7.82
CA LYS A 127 -8.51 13.76 9.17
C LYS A 127 -9.59 12.97 9.92
N LYS A 128 -10.71 12.67 9.24
CA LYS A 128 -11.78 11.87 9.85
C LYS A 128 -11.34 10.47 10.25
N ALA A 129 -10.37 9.90 9.52
CA ALA A 129 -9.77 8.62 9.84
C ALA A 129 -8.70 8.70 10.95
N GLY A 130 -8.41 9.89 11.50
CA GLY A 130 -7.38 10.09 12.54
C GLY A 130 -5.95 9.84 12.08
N LEU A 131 -5.69 9.94 10.76
CA LEU A 131 -4.39 9.64 10.18
C LEU A 131 -3.48 10.87 10.08
N ASP A 132 -4.04 12.06 10.10
CA ASP A 132 -3.32 13.34 9.88
C ASP A 132 -2.28 13.67 10.96
N GLY A 133 -2.40 13.10 12.16
CA GLY A 133 -1.42 13.22 13.25
C GLY A 133 -0.24 12.24 13.16
N ARG A 134 -0.23 11.30 12.24
CA ARG A 134 0.83 10.29 12.13
C ARG A 134 2.07 10.85 11.43
N ASP A 135 3.22 10.32 11.80
CA ASP A 135 4.55 10.80 11.36
C ASP A 135 4.66 10.94 9.82
N ASN A 136 4.19 9.96 9.07
CA ASN A 136 4.21 9.99 7.61
C ASN A 136 3.34 11.11 7.03
N TYR A 137 2.17 11.33 7.61
CA TYR A 137 1.23 12.37 7.16
C TYR A 137 1.69 13.77 7.59
N LEU A 138 2.34 13.89 8.75
CA LEU A 138 2.94 15.14 9.19
C LEU A 138 4.14 15.55 8.32
N LYS A 139 5.01 14.59 8.01
CA LYS A 139 6.23 14.85 7.21
C LYS A 139 5.95 15.02 5.73
N ARG A 140 4.99 14.28 5.16
CA ARG A 140 4.72 14.22 3.72
C ARG A 140 3.23 14.17 3.40
N PRO A 141 2.43 15.15 3.85
CA PRO A 141 0.97 15.10 3.75
C PRO A 141 0.47 14.93 2.32
N MET A 142 1.10 15.62 1.39
CA MET A 142 0.73 15.58 -0.02
C MET A 142 1.00 14.21 -0.65
N LEU A 143 2.17 13.64 -0.39
CA LEU A 143 2.51 12.30 -0.87
C LEU A 143 1.55 11.26 -0.31
N MET A 144 1.19 11.35 0.97
CA MET A 144 0.27 10.41 1.61
C MET A 144 -1.13 10.51 1.03
N LEU A 145 -1.64 11.73 0.77
CA LEU A 145 -2.94 11.90 0.12
C LEU A 145 -2.96 11.27 -1.28
N ARG A 146 -1.89 11.49 -2.07
CA ARG A 146 -1.75 10.90 -3.42
C ARG A 146 -1.69 9.37 -3.36
N THR A 147 -0.83 8.82 -2.50
CA THR A 147 -0.67 7.37 -2.33
C THR A 147 -2.01 6.73 -1.97
N ARG A 148 -2.73 7.28 -1.00
CA ARG A 148 -4.05 6.80 -0.61
C ARG A 148 -5.07 6.87 -1.74
N CYS A 149 -5.09 7.96 -2.50
CA CYS A 149 -5.98 8.10 -3.64
C CYS A 149 -5.73 7.01 -4.69
N ILE A 150 -4.46 6.76 -5.04
CA ILE A 150 -4.07 5.75 -6.02
C ILE A 150 -4.39 4.34 -5.53
N THR A 151 -4.00 3.99 -4.30
CA THR A 151 -4.16 2.62 -3.79
C THR A 151 -5.62 2.26 -3.60
N GLU A 152 -6.43 3.16 -3.05
CA GLU A 152 -7.87 2.94 -2.91
C GLU A 152 -8.57 2.81 -4.28
N ALA A 153 -8.20 3.65 -5.26
CA ALA A 153 -8.74 3.55 -6.61
C ALA A 153 -8.37 2.21 -7.28
N LEU A 154 -7.12 1.79 -7.19
CA LEU A 154 -6.67 0.51 -7.76
C LEU A 154 -7.33 -0.69 -7.08
N ARG A 155 -7.51 -0.67 -5.77
CA ARG A 155 -8.21 -1.73 -5.04
C ARG A 155 -9.69 -1.80 -5.38
N LEU A 156 -10.31 -0.68 -5.70
CA LEU A 156 -11.73 -0.64 -6.09
C LEU A 156 -11.95 -1.10 -7.54
N TYR A 157 -11.12 -0.67 -8.47
CA TYR A 157 -11.33 -0.87 -9.90
C TYR A 157 -10.45 -1.95 -10.55
N ALA A 158 -9.49 -2.49 -9.80
CA ALA A 158 -8.54 -3.50 -10.25
C ALA A 158 -8.24 -4.55 -9.18
N ALA A 159 -9.19 -4.86 -8.31
CA ALA A 159 -9.04 -5.77 -7.18
C ALA A 159 -8.52 -7.16 -7.59
N ASP A 160 -8.90 -7.64 -8.77
CA ASP A 160 -8.51 -8.92 -9.35
C ASP A 160 -7.00 -9.03 -9.61
N ILE A 161 -6.31 -7.90 -9.82
CA ILE A 161 -4.86 -7.87 -10.07
C ILE A 161 -4.08 -7.89 -8.75
N PHE A 162 -4.60 -7.21 -7.74
CA PHE A 162 -3.90 -7.04 -6.46
C PHE A 162 -4.18 -8.15 -5.45
N MET A 163 -5.18 -9.01 -5.70
CA MET A 163 -5.48 -10.24 -4.92
C MET A 163 -5.46 -10.03 -3.40
N GLY A 164 -5.94 -8.88 -2.93
CA GLY A 164 -5.99 -8.57 -1.49
C GLY A 164 -4.67 -8.06 -0.89
N THR A 165 -3.66 -7.76 -1.70
CA THR A 165 -2.42 -7.12 -1.22
C THR A 165 -2.71 -5.75 -0.65
N TYR A 166 -2.00 -5.41 0.42
CA TYR A 166 -2.04 -4.09 1.03
C TYR A 166 -0.83 -3.26 0.60
N GLU A 167 -1.03 -1.96 0.45
CA GLU A 167 0.08 -1.04 0.32
C GLU A 167 0.77 -0.86 1.69
N THR A 168 2.09 -0.67 1.68
CA THR A 168 2.92 -0.66 2.89
C THR A 168 2.45 0.40 3.90
N THR A 169 2.11 1.60 3.45
CA THR A 169 1.66 2.68 4.36
C THR A 169 0.27 2.40 4.94
N GLU A 170 -0.62 1.76 4.18
CA GLU A 170 -1.93 1.33 4.67
C GLU A 170 -1.79 0.31 5.79
N MET A 171 -0.89 -0.64 5.64
CA MET A 171 -0.69 -1.67 6.65
C MET A 171 -0.07 -1.09 7.91
N ILE A 172 0.91 -0.18 7.79
CA ILE A 172 1.48 0.55 8.93
C ILE A 172 0.37 1.34 9.65
N ASP A 173 -0.54 1.96 8.92
CA ASP A 173 -1.64 2.73 9.52
C ASP A 173 -2.61 1.84 10.31
N VAL A 174 -2.91 0.65 9.83
CA VAL A 174 -3.76 -0.32 10.56
C VAL A 174 -3.05 -0.84 11.80
N THR A 175 -1.75 -1.11 11.72
CA THR A 175 -0.99 -1.75 12.79
C THR A 175 -0.62 -0.82 13.95
N ASN A 176 -0.52 0.46 13.67
CA ASN A 176 -0.28 1.48 14.70
C ASN A 176 -1.55 1.92 15.44
N GLN A 177 -2.71 1.37 15.10
CA GLN A 177 -3.92 1.52 15.90
C GLN A 177 -3.81 0.58 17.10
N THR A 178 -3.44 1.10 18.25
CA THR A 178 -3.58 0.38 19.53
C THR A 178 -5.05 0.32 19.86
N TYR A 179 -5.61 -0.87 19.81
CA TYR A 179 -6.94 -1.16 20.34
C TYR A 179 -6.77 -1.67 21.76
N ASP A 180 -7.59 -1.17 22.69
CA ASP A 180 -7.84 -1.83 23.97
C ASP A 180 -9.11 -2.65 23.86
N VAL A 181 -9.30 -3.55 24.81
CA VAL A 181 -10.53 -4.33 24.94
C VAL A 181 -11.21 -3.86 26.21
N ASP A 182 -12.50 -3.46 26.14
CA ASP A 182 -13.28 -3.13 27.32
C ASP A 182 -13.62 -4.37 28.16
N ASP A 183 -14.20 -4.16 29.33
CA ASP A 183 -14.55 -5.24 30.27
C ASP A 183 -15.59 -6.23 29.67
N ASP A 184 -16.29 -5.85 28.62
CA ASP A 184 -17.28 -6.67 27.89
C ASP A 184 -16.65 -7.39 26.67
N GLY A 185 -15.34 -7.21 26.41
CA GLY A 185 -14.61 -7.85 25.32
C GLY A 185 -14.70 -7.14 23.97
N ASN A 186 -15.19 -5.90 23.91
CA ASN A 186 -15.25 -5.11 22.68
C ASN A 186 -13.94 -4.34 22.46
N MET A 187 -13.52 -4.22 21.20
CA MET A 187 -12.35 -3.43 20.86
C MET A 187 -12.64 -1.92 20.95
N ILE A 188 -11.90 -1.22 21.80
CA ILE A 188 -11.91 0.23 21.94
C ILE A 188 -10.61 0.81 21.42
N GLN A 189 -10.71 1.91 20.67
CA GLN A 189 -9.55 2.61 20.15
C GLN A 189 -8.86 3.40 21.27
N LYS A 190 -7.57 3.15 21.51
CA LYS A 190 -6.77 3.99 22.41
C LYS A 190 -6.59 5.39 21.82
N ASN A 191 -7.07 6.41 22.56
CA ASN A 191 -6.79 7.81 22.23
C ASN A 191 -5.31 8.15 22.49
#